data_047dcb77ce93cd7eb06765a3bc83b64b
#
_entry.id   047dcb77ce93cd7eb06765a3bc83b64b
#
_cell.length_a   1.000
_cell.length_b   1.000
_cell.length_c   1.000
_cell.angle_alpha   90.00
_cell.angle_beta   90.00
_cell.angle_gamma   90.00
#
_symmetry.space_group_name_H-M   'P 1'
#
loop_
_entity.id
_entity.type
_entity.pdbx_description
1 polymer ?
#
loop_
_entity_poly.entity_id
_entity_poly.type
_entity_poly.pdbx_seq_one_letter_code
_entity_poly.pdbx_strand_id
1 'polypeptide(L)'
;MYFYKPAASLAAALAICAASPVPQTGAINANIPPSTSSSLTGKKATDGKLSAEKAPGSQADQALQKKQLATAVVTIIGEAAITKLTEMAIEFAADTIKNLGDWNEARETFSQTTTLEMWNRNPDYTKYAAAICYNKGYRLANTAGIAELASAKLELGVLNTDYDCMYMEAPNQFFTDSDGGFINLSYRYDDRCTFDQETGDLTCV
;
A
#
# COMPACT_ATOMS: atom_id res chain seq x y z
N MET A 1 75.44 22.09 24.27
CA MET A 1 74.18 22.63 23.77
C MET A 1 73.59 21.64 22.77
N TYR A 2 72.71 20.77 23.20
CA TYR A 2 72.03 19.82 22.33
C TYR A 2 70.60 20.33 22.08
N PHE A 3 70.29 20.65 20.82
CA PHE A 3 68.95 21.01 20.40
C PHE A 3 68.10 19.78 20.13
N TYR A 4 67.08 19.58 20.93
CA TYR A 4 66.06 18.54 20.76
C TYR A 4 65.02 19.02 19.75
N LYS A 5 64.81 18.26 18.69
CA LYS A 5 63.79 18.51 17.64
C LYS A 5 62.57 17.69 18.02
N PRO A 6 61.36 18.28 18.17
CA PRO A 6 60.17 17.46 18.42
C PRO A 6 59.68 16.84 17.12
N ALA A 7 59.40 15.54 17.18
CA ALA A 7 58.77 14.78 16.12
C ALA A 7 57.27 15.13 16.05
N ALA A 8 56.83 15.51 14.88
CA ALA A 8 55.39 15.76 14.59
C ALA A 8 54.69 14.41 14.39
N SER A 9 53.78 14.06 15.30
CA SER A 9 52.91 12.90 15.19
C SER A 9 51.80 13.22 14.19
N LEU A 10 51.80 12.54 13.05
CA LEU A 10 50.67 12.53 12.14
C LEU A 10 49.55 11.66 12.77
N ALA A 11 48.47 12.29 13.26
CA ALA A 11 47.26 11.60 13.61
C ALA A 11 46.48 11.28 12.34
N ALA A 12 46.46 10.04 11.92
CA ALA A 12 45.58 9.57 10.85
C ALA A 12 44.13 9.55 11.36
N ALA A 13 43.29 10.47 10.88
CA ALA A 13 41.87 10.43 11.13
C ALA A 13 41.23 9.29 10.30
N LEU A 14 40.91 8.19 10.98
CA LEU A 14 40.06 7.15 10.43
C LEU A 14 38.62 7.72 10.26
N ALA A 15 38.25 8.03 9.02
CA ALA A 15 36.87 8.31 8.68
C ALA A 15 36.07 7.01 8.83
N ILE A 16 35.31 6.91 9.93
CA ILE A 16 34.32 5.87 10.11
C ILE A 16 33.17 6.23 9.15
N CYS A 17 33.08 5.53 8.02
CA CYS A 17 31.87 5.51 7.20
C CYS A 17 30.77 4.89 8.05
N ALA A 18 29.91 5.73 8.64
CA ALA A 18 28.68 5.29 9.23
C ALA A 18 27.83 4.70 8.10
N ALA A 19 27.75 3.38 8.03
CA ALA A 19 26.77 2.70 7.21
C ALA A 19 25.41 3.15 7.69
N SER A 20 24.63 3.78 6.80
CA SER A 20 23.23 4.08 7.06
C SER A 20 22.53 2.78 7.47
N PRO A 21 21.74 2.76 8.54
CA PRO A 21 21.02 1.56 8.92
C PRO A 21 20.09 1.19 7.74
N VAL A 22 20.33 0.02 7.16
CA VAL A 22 19.37 -0.62 6.26
C VAL A 22 18.07 -0.75 7.05
N PRO A 23 16.89 -0.34 6.49
CA PRO A 23 15.63 -0.56 7.17
C PRO A 23 15.55 -2.05 7.49
N GLN A 24 15.56 -2.40 8.76
CA GLN A 24 15.29 -3.77 9.16
C GLN A 24 13.86 -4.07 8.72
N THR A 25 13.71 -4.92 7.71
CA THR A 25 12.45 -5.59 7.41
C THR A 25 12.00 -6.20 8.73
N GLY A 26 10.96 -5.61 9.33
CA GLY A 26 10.41 -6.10 10.59
C GLY A 26 10.19 -7.60 10.45
N ALA A 27 10.62 -8.36 11.46
CA ALA A 27 10.56 -9.81 11.43
C ALA A 27 9.18 -10.26 10.99
N ILE A 28 9.10 -10.90 9.82
CA ILE A 28 7.88 -11.50 9.32
C ILE A 28 7.48 -12.54 10.35
N ASN A 29 6.31 -12.37 10.95
CA ASN A 29 5.79 -13.30 11.94
C ASN A 29 5.66 -14.68 11.28
N ALA A 30 6.38 -15.67 11.79
CA ALA A 30 6.39 -17.03 11.23
C ALA A 30 5.00 -17.73 11.30
N ASN A 31 4.03 -17.13 11.97
CA ASN A 31 2.67 -17.63 12.15
C ASN A 31 1.62 -16.75 11.48
N ILE A 32 1.90 -16.20 10.29
CA ILE A 32 0.91 -15.47 9.52
C ILE A 32 -0.17 -16.45 9.06
N PRO A 33 -1.45 -16.29 9.47
CA PRO A 33 -2.49 -17.16 9.00
C PRO A 33 -2.74 -17.01 7.51
N PRO A 34 -3.24 -18.05 6.83
CA PRO A 34 -3.58 -17.95 5.43
C PRO A 34 -4.64 -16.86 5.20
N SER A 35 -4.49 -16.09 4.15
CA SER A 35 -5.46 -15.08 3.75
C SER A 35 -5.88 -15.27 2.30
N THR A 36 -7.11 -14.88 2.01
CA THR A 36 -7.62 -14.75 0.65
C THR A 36 -7.36 -13.34 0.15
N SER A 37 -6.99 -13.21 -1.11
CA SER A 37 -6.78 -11.94 -1.77
C SER A 37 -7.90 -11.70 -2.78
N SER A 38 -8.51 -10.53 -2.74
CA SER A 38 -9.44 -10.05 -3.76
C SER A 38 -9.04 -8.66 -4.18
N SER A 39 -8.92 -8.45 -5.47
CA SER A 39 -8.62 -7.16 -6.08
C SER A 39 -9.56 -6.95 -7.24
N LEU A 40 -10.08 -5.75 -7.37
CA LEU A 40 -10.94 -5.35 -8.45
C LEU A 40 -10.28 -4.22 -9.23
N THR A 41 -10.09 -4.48 -10.52
CA THR A 41 -9.68 -3.49 -11.51
C THR A 41 -10.79 -3.43 -12.55
N GLY A 42 -11.42 -2.28 -12.74
CA GLY A 42 -12.48 -2.15 -13.72
C GLY A 42 -13.49 -1.06 -13.39
N LYS A 43 -14.59 -1.07 -14.12
CA LYS A 43 -15.69 -0.10 -14.00
C LYS A 43 -16.92 -0.79 -13.43
N LYS A 44 -17.53 -0.17 -12.44
CA LYS A 44 -18.89 -0.55 -12.02
C LYS A 44 -19.86 -0.11 -13.10
N ALA A 45 -20.57 -1.05 -13.68
CA ALA A 45 -21.60 -0.74 -14.68
C ALA A 45 -22.77 -0.01 -14.02
N THR A 46 -23.56 0.73 -14.82
CA THR A 46 -24.74 1.47 -14.35
C THR A 46 -25.81 0.59 -13.71
N ASP A 47 -25.77 -0.73 -13.95
CA ASP A 47 -26.62 -1.73 -13.31
C ASP A 47 -26.12 -2.23 -11.95
N GLY A 48 -25.04 -1.65 -11.45
CA GLY A 48 -24.40 -2.02 -10.17
C GLY A 48 -23.48 -3.24 -10.25
N LYS A 49 -23.37 -3.88 -11.40
CA LYS A 49 -22.47 -5.03 -11.57
C LYS A 49 -21.05 -4.59 -11.87
N LEU A 50 -20.09 -5.31 -11.29
CA LEU A 50 -18.68 -5.12 -11.56
C LEU A 50 -18.30 -5.90 -12.83
N SER A 51 -17.90 -5.18 -13.88
CA SER A 51 -17.27 -5.82 -15.03
C SER A 51 -15.76 -5.78 -14.88
N ALA A 52 -15.14 -6.93 -14.68
CA ALA A 52 -13.68 -7.05 -14.74
C ALA A 52 -13.25 -6.77 -16.19
N GLU A 53 -12.59 -5.66 -16.42
CA GLU A 53 -11.88 -5.46 -17.68
C GLU A 53 -10.65 -6.37 -17.67
N LYS A 54 -10.61 -7.30 -18.62
CA LYS A 54 -9.38 -8.05 -18.89
C LYS A 54 -8.35 -7.02 -19.31
N ALA A 55 -7.25 -6.92 -18.58
CA ALA A 55 -6.17 -6.01 -18.93
C ALA A 55 -5.86 -6.16 -20.42
N PRO A 56 -5.87 -5.08 -21.21
CA PRO A 56 -5.47 -5.16 -22.61
C PRO A 56 -4.05 -5.67 -22.63
N GLY A 57 -3.84 -6.78 -23.32
CA GLY A 57 -2.50 -7.37 -23.48
C GLY A 57 -1.58 -6.31 -24.05
N SER A 58 -0.60 -5.90 -23.27
CA SER A 58 0.38 -4.89 -23.62
C SER A 58 1.32 -5.41 -24.69
N GLN A 59 1.02 -5.19 -25.97
CA GLN A 59 2.00 -5.34 -27.04
C GLN A 59 1.93 -4.27 -28.14
N ALA A 60 1.13 -3.23 -28.03
CA ALA A 60 0.98 -2.24 -29.08
C ALA A 60 1.56 -0.85 -28.80
N ASP A 61 1.97 -0.52 -27.59
CA ASP A 61 2.37 0.86 -27.22
C ASP A 61 3.85 1.07 -26.88
N GLN A 62 4.73 0.12 -27.20
CA GLN A 62 6.18 0.30 -26.96
C GLN A 62 6.90 1.21 -27.97
N ALA A 63 6.21 1.79 -28.93
CA ALA A 63 6.86 2.59 -29.99
C ALA A 63 6.80 4.11 -29.85
N LEU A 64 6.11 4.65 -28.84
CA LEU A 64 5.98 6.11 -28.71
C LEU A 64 6.12 6.51 -27.24
N GLN A 65 7.32 6.72 -26.78
CA GLN A 65 7.68 7.82 -25.90
C GLN A 65 8.96 7.55 -25.09
N LYS A 66 10.09 7.95 -25.64
CA LYS A 66 11.16 8.55 -24.83
C LYS A 66 10.64 9.88 -24.29
N LYS A 67 9.62 9.86 -23.45
CA LYS A 67 9.15 11.02 -22.71
C LYS A 67 9.47 10.74 -21.25
N GLN A 68 10.04 11.73 -20.57
CA GLN A 68 10.41 11.70 -19.16
C GLN A 68 9.56 10.71 -18.37
N LEU A 69 10.19 9.64 -17.90
CA LEU A 69 9.54 8.66 -17.03
C LEU A 69 9.08 9.42 -15.79
N ALA A 70 7.78 9.69 -15.71
CA ALA A 70 7.21 10.22 -14.50
C ALA A 70 7.39 9.16 -13.41
N THR A 71 7.96 9.53 -12.29
CA THR A 71 8.10 8.64 -11.13
C THR A 71 6.81 8.67 -10.36
N ALA A 72 6.30 7.49 -9.97
CA ALA A 72 5.17 7.41 -9.06
C ALA A 72 5.57 7.91 -7.67
N VAL A 73 4.76 8.78 -7.10
CA VAL A 73 4.97 9.38 -5.77
C VAL A 73 3.77 9.07 -4.91
N VAL A 74 4.01 8.67 -3.67
CA VAL A 74 2.98 8.46 -2.66
C VAL A 74 3.22 9.41 -1.49
N THR A 75 2.18 10.11 -1.07
CA THR A 75 2.20 11.00 0.09
C THR A 75 1.11 10.57 1.06
N ILE A 76 1.47 10.31 2.31
CA ILE A 76 0.52 10.03 3.38
C ILE A 76 -0.18 11.34 3.75
N ILE A 77 -1.50 11.33 3.80
CA ILE A 77 -2.33 12.49 4.05
C ILE A 77 -2.97 12.36 5.43
N GLY A 78 -2.90 13.42 6.22
CA GLY A 78 -3.57 13.52 7.51
C GLY A 78 -2.65 13.45 8.73
N GLU A 79 -3.19 13.85 9.87
CA GLU A 79 -2.50 13.73 11.15
C GLU A 79 -2.73 12.34 11.72
N ALA A 80 -1.75 11.47 11.54
CA ALA A 80 -1.81 10.11 12.04
C ALA A 80 -1.48 10.06 13.53
N ALA A 81 -2.50 10.04 14.33
CA ALA A 81 -2.33 9.83 15.77
C ALA A 81 -2.13 8.37 16.14
N ILE A 82 -1.74 7.43 15.36
CA ILE A 82 -1.46 6.00 15.72
C ILE A 82 -1.73 5.05 14.51
N THR A 83 -1.30 5.41 13.31
CA THR A 83 -1.51 4.58 12.11
C THR A 83 -0.21 3.95 11.60
N LYS A 84 0.68 3.62 12.52
CA LYS A 84 2.07 3.30 12.17
C LYS A 84 2.23 2.05 11.28
N LEU A 85 1.41 1.02 11.49
CA LEU A 85 1.55 -0.23 10.71
C LEU A 85 1.03 -0.06 9.29
N THR A 86 -0.09 0.64 9.12
CA THR A 86 -0.64 0.98 7.81
C THR A 86 0.29 1.93 7.06
N GLU A 87 0.84 2.95 7.73
CA GLU A 87 1.83 3.86 7.13
C GLU A 87 3.08 3.11 6.65
N MET A 88 3.63 2.21 7.46
CA MET A 88 4.77 1.37 7.05
C MET A 88 4.46 0.50 5.84
N ALA A 89 3.24 -0.01 5.72
CA ALA A 89 2.80 -0.78 4.56
C ALA A 89 2.68 0.10 3.30
N ILE A 90 2.17 1.33 3.46
CA ILE A 90 2.08 2.33 2.40
C ILE A 90 3.48 2.73 1.92
N GLU A 91 4.41 3.01 2.83
CA GLU A 91 5.80 3.35 2.49
C GLU A 91 6.50 2.23 1.71
N PHE A 92 6.30 0.97 2.14
CA PHE A 92 6.84 -0.19 1.44
C PHE A 92 6.26 -0.32 0.02
N ALA A 93 4.94 -0.13 -0.13
CA ALA A 93 4.28 -0.15 -1.44
C ALA A 93 4.76 1.01 -2.33
N ALA A 94 4.95 2.20 -1.78
CA ALA A 94 5.48 3.36 -2.49
C ALA A 94 6.88 3.08 -3.07
N ASP A 95 7.74 2.44 -2.30
CA ASP A 95 9.08 2.04 -2.77
C ASP A 95 9.00 1.02 -3.92
N THR A 96 8.01 0.14 -3.90
CA THR A 96 7.82 -0.88 -4.93
C THR A 96 7.41 -0.25 -6.26
N ILE A 97 6.55 0.78 -6.24
CA ILE A 97 5.97 1.37 -7.46
C ILE A 97 6.78 2.54 -8.05
N LYS A 98 7.78 3.07 -7.34
CA LYS A 98 8.51 4.29 -7.74
C LYS A 98 9.09 4.28 -9.16
N ASN A 99 9.35 3.10 -9.73
CA ASN A 99 9.89 2.94 -11.07
C ASN A 99 8.84 2.54 -12.11
N LEU A 100 7.57 2.41 -11.72
CA LEU A 100 6.48 2.09 -12.63
C LEU A 100 6.04 3.35 -13.38
N GLY A 101 5.98 3.27 -14.70
CA GLY A 101 5.57 4.37 -15.58
C GLY A 101 4.12 4.27 -16.06
N ASP A 102 3.45 3.13 -15.86
CA ASP A 102 2.04 2.94 -16.19
C ASP A 102 1.15 3.25 -14.99
N TRP A 103 0.11 4.06 -15.23
CA TRP A 103 -0.79 4.52 -14.17
C TRP A 103 -1.64 3.42 -13.56
N ASN A 104 -2.13 2.50 -14.38
CA ASN A 104 -2.96 1.41 -13.88
C ASN A 104 -2.12 0.38 -13.13
N GLU A 105 -0.96 0.04 -13.66
CA GLU A 105 0.00 -0.87 -13.02
C GLU A 105 0.47 -0.30 -11.68
N ALA A 106 0.78 1.00 -11.60
CA ALA A 106 1.21 1.64 -10.36
C ALA A 106 0.11 1.57 -9.28
N ARG A 107 -1.15 1.84 -9.63
CA ARG A 107 -2.28 1.78 -8.70
C ARG A 107 -2.56 0.37 -8.22
N GLU A 108 -2.60 -0.58 -9.15
CA GLU A 108 -2.85 -1.98 -8.83
C GLU A 108 -1.76 -2.55 -7.93
N THR A 109 -0.51 -2.35 -8.30
CA THR A 109 0.63 -2.78 -7.49
C THR A 109 0.63 -2.12 -6.12
N PHE A 110 0.34 -0.82 -6.05
CA PHE A 110 0.26 -0.10 -4.79
C PHE A 110 -0.78 -0.71 -3.84
N SER A 111 -2.03 -0.84 -4.28
CA SER A 111 -3.12 -1.31 -3.42
C SER A 111 -2.91 -2.77 -2.97
N GLN A 112 -2.47 -3.64 -3.87
CA GLN A 112 -2.21 -5.05 -3.57
C GLN A 112 -1.01 -5.23 -2.64
N THR A 113 0.07 -4.48 -2.86
CA THR A 113 1.26 -4.54 -2.00
C THR A 113 0.95 -3.99 -0.62
N THR A 114 0.22 -2.86 -0.54
CA THR A 114 -0.16 -2.28 0.75
C THR A 114 -1.00 -3.25 1.57
N THR A 115 -2.05 -3.85 1.00
CA THR A 115 -2.90 -4.79 1.74
C THR A 115 -2.16 -6.06 2.13
N LEU A 116 -1.22 -6.55 1.31
CA LEU A 116 -0.36 -7.68 1.67
C LEU A 116 0.55 -7.33 2.86
N GLU A 117 1.21 -6.18 2.83
CA GLU A 117 2.08 -5.74 3.92
C GLU A 117 1.30 -5.44 5.20
N MET A 118 0.11 -4.85 5.10
CA MET A 118 -0.79 -4.70 6.23
C MET A 118 -1.15 -6.06 6.83
N TRP A 119 -1.51 -7.04 5.99
CA TRP A 119 -1.81 -8.38 6.47
C TRP A 119 -0.62 -9.01 7.20
N ASN A 120 0.57 -8.95 6.62
CA ASN A 120 1.79 -9.49 7.21
C ASN A 120 2.16 -8.81 8.55
N ARG A 121 1.72 -7.58 8.76
CA ARG A 121 1.96 -6.76 9.96
C ARG A 121 0.73 -6.67 10.88
N ASN A 122 -0.33 -7.44 10.59
CA ASN A 122 -1.57 -7.40 11.38
C ASN A 122 -1.24 -7.57 12.88
N PRO A 123 -1.60 -6.61 13.71
CA PRO A 123 -1.21 -6.64 15.12
C PRO A 123 -1.97 -7.69 15.93
N ASP A 124 -3.15 -8.10 15.46
CA ASP A 124 -3.99 -9.10 16.12
C ASP A 124 -4.94 -9.76 15.12
N TYR A 125 -4.56 -10.92 14.60
CA TYR A 125 -5.39 -11.70 13.67
C TYR A 125 -6.69 -12.22 14.27
N THR A 126 -6.82 -12.29 15.61
CA THR A 126 -8.08 -12.68 16.24
C THR A 126 -9.11 -11.56 16.19
N LYS A 127 -8.64 -10.33 16.11
CA LYS A 127 -9.45 -9.12 16.09
C LYS A 127 -9.70 -8.62 14.67
N TYR A 128 -8.64 -8.41 13.90
CA TYR A 128 -8.72 -7.83 12.56
C TYR A 128 -8.79 -8.93 11.50
N ALA A 129 -9.98 -9.09 10.95
CA ALA A 129 -10.30 -10.12 9.96
C ALA A 129 -9.89 -9.70 8.53
N ALA A 130 -9.69 -8.40 8.28
CA ALA A 130 -9.34 -7.91 6.97
C ALA A 130 -8.40 -6.70 7.01
N ALA A 131 -7.58 -6.56 5.95
CA ALA A 131 -6.88 -5.35 5.55
C ALA A 131 -7.45 -4.88 4.21
N ILE A 132 -7.74 -3.60 4.09
CA ILE A 132 -8.50 -3.00 2.99
C ILE A 132 -7.75 -1.77 2.48
N CYS A 133 -7.63 -1.60 1.14
CA CYS A 133 -7.27 -0.34 0.51
C CYS A 133 -8.25 -0.04 -0.62
N TYR A 134 -8.81 1.16 -0.64
CA TYR A 134 -9.78 1.60 -1.64
C TYR A 134 -9.65 3.08 -1.96
N ASN A 135 -9.87 3.44 -3.24
CA ASN A 135 -9.70 4.80 -3.74
C ASN A 135 -11.01 5.49 -4.15
N LYS A 136 -12.14 5.03 -3.66
CA LYS A 136 -13.48 5.61 -3.92
C LYS A 136 -14.30 5.61 -2.64
N GLY A 137 -15.53 6.17 -2.73
CA GLY A 137 -16.47 6.21 -1.63
C GLY A 137 -16.83 4.83 -1.10
N TYR A 138 -16.95 4.70 0.21
CA TYR A 138 -17.31 3.47 0.90
C TYR A 138 -18.13 3.79 2.16
N ARG A 139 -18.79 2.78 2.67
CA ARG A 139 -19.47 2.79 3.97
C ARG A 139 -19.05 1.58 4.79
N LEU A 140 -19.19 1.70 6.09
CA LEU A 140 -18.97 0.61 7.06
C LEU A 140 -20.26 0.37 7.83
N ALA A 141 -20.60 -0.89 8.07
CA ALA A 141 -21.71 -1.22 8.95
C ALA A 141 -21.45 -0.76 10.38
N ASN A 142 -20.18 -0.89 10.82
CA ASN A 142 -19.71 -0.42 12.11
C ASN A 142 -18.42 0.40 11.93
N THR A 143 -18.52 1.71 12.02
CA THR A 143 -17.38 2.63 11.87
C THR A 143 -16.39 2.55 13.04
N ALA A 144 -16.79 2.04 14.19
CA ALA A 144 -15.88 1.80 15.32
C ALA A 144 -15.09 0.49 15.18
N GLY A 145 -15.48 -0.40 14.26
CA GLY A 145 -14.82 -1.68 14.00
C GLY A 145 -13.72 -1.59 12.94
N ILE A 146 -12.99 -0.48 12.88
CA ILE A 146 -11.80 -0.33 12.06
C ILE A 146 -10.64 0.21 12.90
N ALA A 147 -9.43 -0.06 12.44
CA ALA A 147 -8.22 0.47 13.05
C ALA A 147 -7.22 0.92 12.01
N GLU A 148 -6.33 1.82 12.42
CA GLU A 148 -5.19 2.27 11.65
C GLU A 148 -5.56 2.80 10.25
N LEU A 149 -6.67 3.57 10.17
CA LEU A 149 -7.03 4.26 8.94
C LEU A 149 -5.93 5.25 8.56
N ALA A 150 -5.36 5.07 7.38
CA ALA A 150 -4.41 5.99 6.78
C ALA A 150 -4.83 6.32 5.35
N SER A 151 -4.78 7.60 5.00
CA SER A 151 -5.04 8.07 3.65
C SER A 151 -3.73 8.36 2.94
N ALA A 152 -3.59 7.90 1.71
CA ALA A 152 -2.40 8.08 0.89
C ALA A 152 -2.76 8.62 -0.49
N LYS A 153 -2.09 9.70 -0.89
CA LYS A 153 -2.20 10.25 -2.24
C LYS A 153 -1.13 9.62 -3.13
N LEU A 154 -1.57 8.94 -4.18
CA LEU A 154 -0.72 8.42 -5.23
C LEU A 154 -0.73 9.36 -6.43
N GLU A 155 0.44 9.73 -6.92
CA GLU A 155 0.63 10.63 -8.06
C GLU A 155 1.58 10.02 -9.10
N LEU A 156 1.24 10.17 -10.38
CA LEU A 156 2.12 9.85 -11.51
C LEU A 156 1.97 10.92 -12.59
N GLY A 157 2.92 11.85 -12.67
CA GLY A 157 2.84 13.01 -13.55
C GLY A 157 1.68 13.93 -13.15
N VAL A 158 0.69 14.05 -14.03
CA VAL A 158 -0.54 14.86 -13.80
C VAL A 158 -1.70 14.04 -13.22
N LEU A 159 -1.55 12.73 -13.15
CA LEU A 159 -2.57 11.81 -12.65
C LEU A 159 -2.41 11.65 -11.15
N ASN A 160 -3.52 11.61 -10.43
CA ASN A 160 -3.53 11.37 -8.99
C ASN A 160 -4.82 10.69 -8.54
N THR A 161 -4.75 10.02 -7.39
CA THR A 161 -5.88 9.45 -6.67
C THR A 161 -5.51 9.27 -5.21
N ASP A 162 -6.50 9.29 -4.33
CA ASP A 162 -6.33 9.07 -2.90
C ASP A 162 -6.86 7.67 -2.55
N TYR A 163 -6.13 6.97 -1.68
CA TYR A 163 -6.51 5.68 -1.12
C TYR A 163 -6.72 5.81 0.38
N ASP A 164 -7.77 5.19 0.89
CA ASP A 164 -7.94 4.90 2.30
C ASP A 164 -7.58 3.43 2.54
N CYS A 165 -6.65 3.20 3.47
CA CYS A 165 -6.20 1.88 3.87
C CYS A 165 -6.45 1.68 5.36
N MET A 166 -7.03 0.52 5.77
CA MET A 166 -7.43 0.26 7.14
C MET A 166 -7.50 -1.24 7.45
N TYR A 167 -7.40 -1.57 8.73
CA TYR A 167 -7.81 -2.88 9.23
C TYR A 167 -9.30 -2.87 9.59
N MET A 168 -9.99 -3.99 9.37
CA MET A 168 -11.38 -4.18 9.74
C MET A 168 -11.57 -5.38 10.68
N GLU A 169 -12.28 -5.13 11.76
CA GLU A 169 -12.68 -6.15 12.73
C GLU A 169 -13.83 -7.00 12.22
N ALA A 170 -14.01 -8.19 12.79
CA ALA A 170 -15.24 -8.99 12.67
C ALA A 170 -16.01 -8.94 14.03
N PRO A 171 -17.36 -8.83 14.00
CA PRO A 171 -18.21 -8.70 12.80
C PRO A 171 -18.25 -7.27 12.25
N ASN A 172 -18.20 -7.15 10.92
CA ASN A 172 -18.36 -5.85 10.21
C ASN A 172 -18.67 -6.08 8.72
N GLN A 173 -19.03 -5.01 8.02
CA GLN A 173 -19.21 -5.03 6.57
C GLN A 173 -18.67 -3.74 5.95
N PHE A 174 -17.90 -3.89 4.89
CA PHE A 174 -17.41 -2.82 4.04
C PHE A 174 -18.24 -2.79 2.76
N PHE A 175 -18.89 -1.65 2.51
CA PHE A 175 -19.71 -1.43 1.33
C PHE A 175 -18.99 -0.49 0.37
N THR A 176 -18.96 -0.83 -0.90
CA THR A 176 -18.47 0.03 -1.96
C THR A 176 -19.59 0.91 -2.50
N ASP A 177 -19.48 2.24 -2.35
CA ASP A 177 -20.53 3.20 -2.73
C ASP A 177 -20.26 3.91 -4.06
N SER A 178 -19.30 3.45 -4.85
CA SER A 178 -18.91 4.18 -6.04
C SER A 178 -19.84 3.94 -7.22
N ASP A 179 -20.46 5.02 -7.72
CA ASP A 179 -21.27 5.00 -8.94
C ASP A 179 -20.45 5.11 -10.23
N GLY A 180 -19.22 5.53 -10.18
CA GLY A 180 -18.39 5.92 -11.32
C GLY A 180 -17.34 4.89 -11.74
N GLY A 181 -17.52 3.64 -11.40
CA GLY A 181 -16.45 2.66 -11.60
C GLY A 181 -15.29 2.91 -10.63
N PHE A 182 -14.54 1.89 -10.39
CA PHE A 182 -13.40 1.97 -9.49
C PHE A 182 -12.22 1.30 -10.16
N ILE A 183 -11.05 1.71 -9.73
CA ILE A 183 -9.79 1.09 -10.11
C ILE A 183 -9.08 0.83 -8.81
N ASN A 184 -8.69 -0.44 -8.58
CA ASN A 184 -7.83 -0.84 -7.48
C ASN A 184 -8.48 -0.75 -6.10
N LEU A 185 -9.51 -1.55 -5.93
CA LEU A 185 -9.93 -2.05 -4.64
C LEU A 185 -9.11 -3.29 -4.32
N SER A 186 -8.50 -3.35 -3.15
CA SER A 186 -7.75 -4.52 -2.70
C SER A 186 -8.12 -4.91 -1.29
N TYR A 187 -8.32 -6.21 -1.09
CA TYR A 187 -8.58 -6.85 0.19
C TYR A 187 -7.57 -7.97 0.47
N ARG A 188 -7.22 -8.14 1.75
CA ARG A 188 -6.67 -9.35 2.35
C ARG A 188 -7.51 -9.71 3.55
N TYR A 189 -8.02 -10.93 3.63
CA TYR A 189 -8.95 -11.35 4.66
C TYR A 189 -8.84 -12.85 4.97
N ASP A 190 -9.29 -13.26 6.15
CA ASP A 190 -9.37 -14.65 6.55
C ASP A 190 -10.77 -15.26 6.28
N ASP A 191 -10.96 -16.48 6.73
CA ASP A 191 -12.16 -17.28 6.50
C ASP A 191 -13.43 -16.77 7.22
N ARG A 192 -13.30 -15.77 8.10
CA ARG A 192 -14.45 -15.06 8.69
C ARG A 192 -15.11 -14.12 7.69
N CYS A 193 -14.47 -13.83 6.57
CA CYS A 193 -14.95 -12.85 5.61
C CYS A 193 -15.38 -13.51 4.29
N THR A 194 -16.40 -12.93 3.68
CA THR A 194 -16.90 -13.30 2.35
C THR A 194 -16.91 -12.08 1.46
N PHE A 195 -16.30 -12.21 0.27
CA PHE A 195 -16.24 -11.17 -0.74
C PHE A 195 -17.34 -11.37 -1.78
N ASP A 196 -18.14 -10.33 -2.02
CA ASP A 196 -19.14 -10.29 -3.08
C ASP A 196 -18.54 -9.67 -4.36
N GLN A 197 -18.39 -10.47 -5.40
CA GLN A 197 -17.83 -10.02 -6.69
C GLN A 197 -18.79 -9.11 -7.47
N GLU A 198 -20.10 -9.17 -7.20
CA GLU A 198 -21.07 -8.35 -7.93
C GLU A 198 -21.10 -6.92 -7.40
N THR A 199 -20.97 -6.75 -6.11
CA THR A 199 -21.02 -5.43 -5.45
C THR A 199 -19.63 -4.89 -5.11
N GLY A 200 -18.65 -5.76 -4.92
CA GLY A 200 -17.33 -5.42 -4.38
C GLY A 200 -17.31 -5.31 -2.86
N ASP A 201 -18.39 -5.71 -2.19
CA ASP A 201 -18.52 -5.63 -0.75
C ASP A 201 -17.77 -6.76 -0.05
N LEU A 202 -17.33 -6.51 1.18
CA LEU A 202 -16.72 -7.50 2.04
C LEU A 202 -17.50 -7.60 3.34
N THR A 203 -18.03 -8.78 3.63
CA THR A 203 -18.75 -9.08 4.90
C THR A 203 -17.92 -10.00 5.75
N CYS A 204 -17.64 -9.62 7.00
CA CYS A 204 -16.94 -10.42 8.00
C CYS A 204 -17.89 -10.74 9.17
N VAL A 205 -17.90 -11.97 9.69
CA VAL A 205 -18.78 -12.48 10.75
C VAL A 205 -17.99 -12.95 11.96
#